data_298f04c50e7b3a7e10d16fccc9427a42
#
_entry.id   298f04c50e7b3a7e10d16fccc9427a42
#
_cell.length_a   1.000
_cell.length_b   1.000
_cell.length_c   1.000
_cell.angle_alpha   90.00
_cell.angle_beta   90.00
_cell.angle_gamma   90.00
#
_symmetry.space_group_name_H-M   'P 1'
#
loop_
_entity.id
_entity.type
_entity.pdbx_description
1 polymer ?
#
loop_
_entity_poly.entity_id
_entity_poly.type
_entity_poly.pdbx_seq_one_letter_code
_entity_poly.pdbx_strand_id
1 'polypeptide(L)'
;PMKKIFVAAFMLFLFHVANSQVMSNKPQTIVIKSANLRCWECKERLDKYLLIQNKSYLESGIIEWKIDLLKGELKIKFLPDRVTIDDIKAAINNGGFDADEEKAEPDAYKKLPPAC
;
A
#
# COMPACT_ATOMS: atom_id res chain seq x y z
N PRO A 1 -5.71 10.17 -52.81
CA PRO A 1 -6.63 9.42 -51.94
C PRO A 1 -5.94 8.50 -50.96
N MET A 2 -4.82 7.88 -51.30
CA MET A 2 -4.08 6.98 -50.39
C MET A 2 -3.51 7.68 -49.17
N LYS A 3 -3.07 8.94 -49.31
CA LYS A 3 -2.49 9.69 -48.18
C LYS A 3 -3.49 9.98 -47.07
N LYS A 4 -4.76 10.15 -47.37
CA LYS A 4 -5.80 10.41 -46.37
C LYS A 4 -6.09 9.18 -45.48
N ILE A 5 -5.98 7.98 -46.04
CA ILE A 5 -6.24 6.74 -45.35
C ILE A 5 -5.12 6.47 -44.31
N PHE A 6 -3.87 6.74 -44.67
CA PHE A 6 -2.73 6.58 -43.76
C PHE A 6 -2.80 7.51 -42.54
N VAL A 7 -3.20 8.75 -42.72
CA VAL A 7 -3.33 9.72 -41.66
C VAL A 7 -4.40 9.30 -40.65
N ALA A 8 -5.54 8.81 -41.13
CA ALA A 8 -6.61 8.37 -40.24
C ALA A 8 -6.22 7.14 -39.40
N ALA A 9 -5.51 6.17 -39.98
CA ALA A 9 -5.04 4.99 -39.26
C ALA A 9 -4.01 5.36 -38.20
N PHE A 10 -3.12 6.29 -38.51
CA PHE A 10 -2.11 6.75 -37.55
C PHE A 10 -2.72 7.47 -36.36
N MET A 11 -3.73 8.30 -36.60
CA MET A 11 -4.45 9.00 -35.52
C MET A 11 -5.17 8.04 -34.56
N LEU A 12 -5.79 7.00 -35.09
CA LEU A 12 -6.44 5.97 -34.27
C LEU A 12 -5.47 5.22 -33.39
N PHE A 13 -4.29 4.92 -33.91
CA PHE A 13 -3.25 4.26 -33.16
C PHE A 13 -2.75 5.09 -31.97
N LEU A 14 -2.50 6.39 -32.19
CA LEU A 14 -2.08 7.30 -31.11
C LEU A 14 -3.15 7.42 -30.02
N PHE A 15 -4.41 7.42 -30.38
CA PHE A 15 -5.50 7.51 -29.41
C PHE A 15 -5.53 6.29 -28.49
N HIS A 16 -5.30 5.09 -29.00
CA HIS A 16 -5.25 3.88 -28.19
C HIS A 16 -4.09 3.87 -27.19
N VAL A 17 -2.92 4.31 -27.62
CA VAL A 17 -1.75 4.37 -26.74
C VAL A 17 -1.98 5.37 -25.59
N ALA A 18 -2.59 6.52 -25.87
CA ALA A 18 -2.89 7.51 -24.85
C ALA A 18 -3.87 6.98 -23.80
N ASN A 19 -4.89 6.23 -24.20
CA ASN A 19 -5.85 5.64 -23.26
C ASN A 19 -5.24 4.59 -22.34
N SER A 20 -4.32 3.77 -22.84
CA SER A 20 -3.71 2.72 -22.00
C SER A 20 -2.75 3.27 -20.94
N GLN A 21 -2.20 4.47 -21.15
CA GLN A 21 -1.27 5.07 -20.18
C GLN A 21 -1.97 5.76 -19.00
N VAL A 22 -3.24 6.15 -19.15
CA VAL A 22 -3.95 6.91 -18.11
C VAL A 22 -4.41 6.04 -16.95
N MET A 23 -4.51 4.71 -17.13
CA MET A 23 -5.11 3.81 -16.15
C MET A 23 -4.14 3.27 -15.08
N SER A 24 -2.82 3.48 -15.19
CA SER A 24 -1.83 2.74 -14.40
C SER A 24 -1.21 3.48 -13.21
N ASN A 25 -1.52 4.77 -12.95
CA ASN A 25 -0.77 5.57 -11.98
C ASN A 25 -1.58 6.31 -10.92
N LYS A 26 -2.82 5.89 -10.64
CA LYS A 26 -3.61 6.58 -9.61
C LYS A 26 -3.34 5.99 -8.23
N PRO A 27 -2.89 6.80 -7.26
CA PRO A 27 -2.79 6.35 -5.88
C PRO A 27 -4.14 5.91 -5.33
N GLN A 28 -4.12 4.87 -4.51
CA GLN A 28 -5.29 4.39 -3.81
C GLN A 28 -5.11 4.55 -2.32
N THR A 29 -6.20 4.72 -1.59
CA THR A 29 -6.21 4.82 -0.14
C THR A 29 -7.05 3.68 0.42
N ILE A 30 -6.49 2.98 1.40
CA ILE A 30 -7.19 1.92 2.13
C ILE A 30 -7.11 2.19 3.63
N VAL A 31 -8.07 1.62 4.37
CA VAL A 31 -8.06 1.62 5.83
C VAL A 31 -7.95 0.17 6.28
N ILE A 32 -6.92 -0.12 7.08
CA ILE A 32 -6.68 -1.45 7.64
C ILE A 32 -6.89 -1.37 9.14
N LYS A 33 -7.71 -2.27 9.68
CA LYS A 33 -7.93 -2.38 11.11
C LYS A 33 -6.90 -3.30 11.72
N SER A 34 -6.32 -2.88 12.84
CA SER A 34 -5.34 -3.67 13.59
C SER A 34 -5.78 -3.75 15.05
N ALA A 35 -6.27 -4.92 15.44
CA ALA A 35 -6.84 -5.12 16.78
C ALA A 35 -5.82 -4.96 17.90
N ASN A 36 -4.55 -5.22 17.64
CA ASN A 36 -3.47 -5.11 18.63
C ASN A 36 -2.67 -3.80 18.54
N LEU A 37 -3.12 -2.85 17.75
CA LEU A 37 -2.50 -1.52 17.65
C LEU A 37 -3.21 -0.59 18.63
N ARG A 38 -2.75 -0.55 19.90
CA ARG A 38 -3.47 0.14 20.97
C ARG A 38 -2.65 1.14 21.76
N CYS A 39 -1.34 1.07 21.73
CA CYS A 39 -0.51 1.95 22.54
C CYS A 39 0.48 2.74 21.72
N TRP A 40 1.00 3.81 22.30
CA TRP A 40 1.94 4.72 21.66
C TRP A 40 3.23 4.02 21.23
N GLU A 41 3.74 3.14 22.07
CA GLU A 41 4.97 2.41 21.78
C GLU A 41 4.82 1.50 20.56
N CYS A 42 3.67 0.86 20.43
CA CYS A 42 3.34 0.07 19.25
C CYS A 42 3.23 0.92 18.00
N LYS A 43 2.63 2.10 18.11
CA LYS A 43 2.55 3.06 17.00
C LYS A 43 3.93 3.46 16.51
N GLU A 44 4.83 3.82 17.42
CA GLU A 44 6.20 4.19 17.06
C GLU A 44 6.94 3.04 16.39
N ARG A 45 6.76 1.83 16.90
CA ARG A 45 7.35 0.62 16.33
C ARG A 45 6.86 0.38 14.91
N LEU A 46 5.56 0.48 14.71
CA LEU A 46 4.96 0.28 13.39
C LEU A 46 5.41 1.36 12.42
N ASP A 47 5.50 2.63 12.84
CA ASP A 47 6.01 3.71 12.01
C ASP A 47 7.43 3.41 11.51
N LYS A 48 8.32 3.00 12.38
CA LYS A 48 9.70 2.66 12.01
C LYS A 48 9.75 1.43 11.11
N TYR A 49 8.94 0.43 11.42
CA TYR A 49 8.90 -0.79 10.64
C TYR A 49 8.41 -0.53 9.21
N LEU A 50 7.34 0.22 9.06
CA LEU A 50 6.81 0.57 7.76
C LEU A 50 7.78 1.42 6.94
N LEU A 51 8.50 2.32 7.59
CA LEU A 51 9.50 3.14 6.91
C LEU A 51 10.60 2.27 6.31
N ILE A 52 11.09 1.30 7.05
CA ILE A 52 12.13 0.38 6.59
C ILE A 52 11.59 -0.54 5.49
N GLN A 53 10.42 -1.12 5.70
CA GLN A 53 9.79 -2.03 4.73
C GLN A 53 9.44 -1.33 3.43
N ASN A 54 8.99 -0.09 3.50
CA ASN A 54 8.66 0.68 2.31
C ASN A 54 9.89 0.92 1.43
N LYS A 55 11.06 1.17 2.04
CA LYS A 55 12.30 1.39 1.29
C LYS A 55 12.84 0.11 0.65
N SER A 56 12.65 -1.04 1.29
CA SER A 56 13.26 -2.30 0.84
C SER A 56 12.25 -3.22 0.16
N TYR A 57 11.30 -3.75 0.92
CA TYR A 57 10.40 -4.79 0.45
C TYR A 57 9.27 -4.25 -0.44
N LEU A 58 8.71 -3.10 -0.08
CA LEU A 58 7.56 -2.50 -0.77
C LEU A 58 7.96 -1.55 -1.90
N GLU A 59 9.24 -1.43 -2.19
CA GLU A 59 9.79 -0.66 -3.31
C GLU A 59 9.28 0.79 -3.38
N SER A 60 9.13 1.43 -2.23
CA SER A 60 8.58 2.78 -2.10
C SER A 60 7.14 2.90 -2.66
N GLY A 61 6.38 1.80 -2.62
CA GLY A 61 5.01 1.77 -3.09
C GLY A 61 4.00 2.46 -2.18
N ILE A 62 4.33 2.65 -0.90
CA ILE A 62 3.50 3.41 0.02
C ILE A 62 3.90 4.89 -0.05
N ILE A 63 2.93 5.77 -0.31
CA ILE A 63 3.16 7.22 -0.38
C ILE A 63 3.12 7.83 1.01
N GLU A 64 2.11 7.47 1.81
CA GLU A 64 1.96 7.94 3.18
C GLU A 64 1.09 6.97 3.97
N TRP A 65 1.22 7.00 5.29
CA TRP A 65 0.34 6.27 6.18
C TRP A 65 0.04 7.11 7.42
N LYS A 66 -1.12 6.86 8.00
CA LYS A 66 -1.57 7.54 9.21
C LYS A 66 -2.15 6.51 10.16
N ILE A 67 -1.70 6.55 11.40
CA ILE A 67 -2.13 5.62 12.44
C ILE A 67 -3.09 6.33 13.39
N ASP A 68 -4.28 5.75 13.57
CA ASP A 68 -5.28 6.22 14.52
C ASP A 68 -5.39 5.21 15.66
N LEU A 69 -4.77 5.53 16.80
CA LEU A 69 -4.76 4.64 17.96
C LEU A 69 -6.14 4.48 18.59
N LEU A 70 -6.97 5.50 18.55
CA LEU A 70 -8.31 5.43 19.15
C LEU A 70 -9.18 4.41 18.44
N LYS A 71 -9.05 4.33 17.13
CA LYS A 71 -9.83 3.39 16.32
C LYS A 71 -9.08 2.09 16.04
N GLY A 72 -7.78 2.03 16.30
CA GLY A 72 -6.96 0.89 15.93
C GLY A 72 -6.88 0.70 14.42
N GLU A 73 -6.71 1.78 13.69
CA GLU A 73 -6.73 1.77 12.23
C GLU A 73 -5.48 2.41 11.63
N LEU A 74 -5.08 1.88 10.46
CA LEU A 74 -4.08 2.49 9.59
C LEU A 74 -4.74 2.94 8.31
N LYS A 75 -4.55 4.20 7.96
CA LYS A 75 -4.95 4.73 6.65
C LYS A 75 -3.72 4.81 5.78
N ILE A 76 -3.72 4.09 4.66
CA ILE A 76 -2.54 3.95 3.82
C ILE A 76 -2.85 4.38 2.40
N LYS A 77 -2.03 5.30 1.88
CA LYS A 77 -2.06 5.73 0.49
C LYS A 77 -0.90 5.08 -0.25
N PHE A 78 -1.19 4.37 -1.32
CA PHE A 78 -0.19 3.57 -2.02
C PHE A 78 -0.38 3.60 -3.53
N LEU A 79 0.66 3.19 -4.25
CA LEU A 79 0.66 3.07 -5.70
C LEU A 79 0.37 1.61 -6.08
N PRO A 80 -0.82 1.31 -6.66
CA PRO A 80 -1.22 -0.06 -6.94
C PRO A 80 -0.40 -0.76 -8.03
N ASP A 81 0.36 -0.02 -8.81
CA ASP A 81 1.29 -0.60 -9.78
C ASP A 81 2.61 -1.07 -9.15
N ARG A 82 2.90 -0.68 -7.91
CA ARG A 82 4.12 -1.08 -7.18
C ARG A 82 3.87 -2.09 -6.09
N VAL A 83 2.78 -1.94 -5.34
CA VAL A 83 2.43 -2.83 -4.23
C VAL A 83 0.96 -3.17 -4.30
N THR A 84 0.62 -4.38 -3.84
CA THR A 84 -0.75 -4.82 -3.69
C THR A 84 -1.21 -4.63 -2.25
N ILE A 85 -2.53 -4.68 -2.02
CA ILE A 85 -3.09 -4.66 -0.68
C ILE A 85 -2.57 -5.84 0.14
N ASP A 86 -2.44 -7.01 -0.48
CA ASP A 86 -1.90 -8.20 0.18
C ASP A 86 -0.45 -8.01 0.62
N ASP A 87 0.38 -7.36 -0.20
CA ASP A 87 1.76 -7.05 0.16
C ASP A 87 1.82 -6.14 1.39
N ILE A 88 0.96 -5.13 1.46
CA ILE A 88 0.87 -4.20 2.58
C ILE A 88 0.44 -4.94 3.85
N LYS A 89 -0.59 -5.76 3.76
CA LYS A 89 -1.07 -6.56 4.90
C LYS A 89 -0.01 -7.54 5.39
N ALA A 90 0.71 -8.19 4.48
CA ALA A 90 1.80 -9.10 4.83
C ALA A 90 2.91 -8.37 5.58
N ALA A 91 3.28 -7.16 5.15
CA ALA A 91 4.27 -6.36 5.85
C ALA A 91 3.80 -6.01 7.26
N ILE A 92 2.54 -5.63 7.44
CA ILE A 92 1.96 -5.32 8.76
C ILE A 92 1.97 -6.55 9.66
N ASN A 93 1.56 -7.72 9.14
CA ASN A 93 1.58 -8.98 9.89
C ASN A 93 3.00 -9.37 10.33
N ASN A 94 3.97 -9.21 9.45
CA ASN A 94 5.36 -9.53 9.75
C ASN A 94 5.97 -8.58 10.79
N GLY A 95 5.40 -7.40 10.94
CA GLY A 95 5.76 -6.47 12.01
C GLY A 95 5.15 -6.80 13.37
N GLY A 96 4.27 -7.78 13.44
CA GLY A 96 3.63 -8.20 14.68
C GLY A 96 2.23 -7.64 14.89
N PHE A 97 1.62 -7.06 13.84
CA PHE A 97 0.31 -6.42 13.92
C PHE A 97 -0.72 -7.16 13.07
N ASP A 98 -1.96 -7.19 13.54
CA ASP A 98 -3.07 -7.70 12.76
C ASP A 98 -3.38 -6.75 11.61
N ALA A 99 -3.83 -7.30 10.48
CA ALA A 99 -4.26 -6.51 9.33
C ALA A 99 -5.64 -7.01 8.89
N ASP A 100 -6.68 -6.32 9.33
CA ASP A 100 -8.08 -6.72 9.16
C ASP A 100 -8.31 -8.13 9.73
N GLU A 101 -8.66 -9.10 8.89
CA GLU A 101 -8.90 -10.48 9.28
C GLU A 101 -7.61 -11.30 9.41
N GLU A 102 -6.52 -10.83 8.83
CA GLU A 102 -5.25 -11.54 8.85
C GLU A 102 -4.53 -11.30 10.16
N LYS A 103 -4.16 -12.39 10.83
CA LYS A 103 -3.50 -12.33 12.13
C LYS A 103 -2.02 -12.01 11.99
N ALA A 104 -1.49 -11.31 12.99
CA ALA A 104 -0.07 -11.03 13.11
C ALA A 104 0.76 -12.32 13.10
N GLU A 105 1.98 -12.23 12.59
CA GLU A 105 2.93 -13.32 12.68
C GLU A 105 3.26 -13.55 14.15
N PRO A 106 3.12 -14.81 14.69
CA PRO A 106 3.20 -15.04 16.14
C PRO A 106 4.51 -14.64 16.79
N ASP A 107 5.64 -14.91 16.13
CA ASP A 107 6.96 -14.59 16.70
C ASP A 107 7.19 -13.09 16.75
N ALA A 108 6.73 -12.36 15.73
CA ALA A 108 6.81 -10.90 15.71
C ALA A 108 5.87 -10.28 16.75
N TYR A 109 4.68 -10.82 16.92
CA TYR A 109 3.74 -10.38 17.93
C TYR A 109 4.31 -10.47 19.34
N LYS A 110 5.03 -11.55 19.65
CA LYS A 110 5.65 -11.75 20.96
C LYS A 110 6.73 -10.73 21.30
N LYS A 111 7.31 -10.11 20.27
CA LYS A 111 8.35 -9.07 20.46
C LYS A 111 7.79 -7.69 20.70
N LEU A 112 6.48 -7.51 20.63
CA LEU A 112 5.85 -6.21 20.89
C LEU A 112 5.91 -5.87 22.38
N PRO A 113 5.90 -4.56 22.74
CA PRO A 113 5.89 -4.15 24.14
C PRO A 113 4.69 -4.73 24.90
N PRO A 114 4.90 -5.25 26.11
CA PRO A 114 3.82 -5.87 26.88
C PRO A 114 2.73 -4.91 27.35
N ALA A 115 3.00 -3.60 27.32
CA ALA A 115 2.00 -2.57 27.67
C ALA A 115 0.89 -2.42 26.64
N CYS A 116 1.03 -3.00 25.48
CA CYS A 116 0.00 -3.05 24.47
C CYS A 116 -0.80 -4.33 24.62
#